data_16fb8f5dd644f1835ead120e8397e442
#
_entry.id   16fb8f5dd644f1835ead120e8397e442
#
_cell.length_a   1.000
_cell.length_b   1.000
_cell.length_c   1.000
_cell.angle_alpha   90.00
_cell.angle_beta   90.00
_cell.angle_gamma   90.00
#
_symmetry.space_group_name_H-M   'P 1'
#
loop_
_entity.id
_entity.type
_entity.pdbx_description
1 polymer ?
#
loop_
_entity_poly.entity_id
_entity_poly.type
_entity_poly.pdbx_seq_one_letter_code
_entity_poly.pdbx_strand_id
1 'polypeptide(L)'
;MFCPNCGNAVNGTKPNNGTGEKVKGFFAEMQARANDQKGPEPVDFVKAIKLFFLYALNFKGRSSRSEYWWGYLFNVLASTALTMIPVIGGLLGFAMMVPGIAISIRRMHDIGKSGWHLLMGMIPLAGPIIVLVYACTASQTEANQWGPAVQYTNL
;
A
#
# COMPACT_ATOMS: atom_id res chain seq x y z
N MET A 1 -4.07 -55.80 -21.73
CA MET A 1 -5.32 -56.45 -22.08
C MET A 1 -5.38 -56.58 -23.60
N PHE A 2 -5.45 -57.78 -24.14
CA PHE A 2 -5.59 -58.01 -25.59
C PHE A 2 -7.07 -57.97 -25.96
N CYS A 3 -7.38 -57.25 -27.01
CA CYS A 3 -8.75 -57.24 -27.57
C CYS A 3 -8.97 -58.56 -28.36
N PRO A 4 -9.95 -59.44 -28.01
CA PRO A 4 -10.08 -60.75 -28.58
C PRO A 4 -10.59 -60.75 -30.06
N ASN A 5 -10.92 -59.56 -30.61
CA ASN A 5 -11.55 -59.49 -31.92
C ASN A 5 -10.75 -58.79 -33.04
N CYS A 6 -9.61 -58.18 -32.74
CA CYS A 6 -8.84 -57.44 -33.78
C CYS A 6 -7.31 -57.61 -33.72
N GLY A 7 -6.75 -58.44 -32.84
CA GLY A 7 -5.31 -58.79 -32.82
C GLY A 7 -4.31 -57.63 -32.69
N ASN A 8 -4.74 -56.40 -32.56
CA ASN A 8 -3.87 -55.25 -32.43
C ASN A 8 -3.65 -54.89 -30.96
N ALA A 9 -2.39 -54.67 -30.58
CA ALA A 9 -2.00 -54.14 -29.28
C ALA A 9 -2.64 -52.74 -29.14
N VAL A 10 -3.49 -52.58 -28.12
CA VAL A 10 -3.99 -51.24 -27.76
C VAL A 10 -2.78 -50.51 -27.16
N ASN A 11 -2.15 -49.65 -27.96
CA ASN A 11 -1.16 -48.71 -27.46
C ASN A 11 -1.85 -47.86 -26.39
N GLY A 12 -1.44 -48.08 -25.15
CA GLY A 12 -1.88 -47.22 -24.04
C GLY A 12 -1.51 -45.78 -24.38
N THR A 13 -2.47 -45.01 -24.82
CA THR A 13 -2.37 -43.57 -24.88
C THR A 13 -2.05 -43.09 -23.47
N LYS A 14 -0.81 -42.66 -23.27
CA LYS A 14 -0.44 -41.93 -22.06
C LYS A 14 -1.50 -40.84 -21.85
N PRO A 15 -2.05 -40.66 -20.64
CA PRO A 15 -3.01 -39.61 -20.41
C PRO A 15 -2.37 -38.28 -20.78
N ASN A 16 -3.01 -37.58 -21.70
CA ASN A 16 -2.56 -36.30 -22.20
C ASN A 16 -2.46 -35.33 -20.99
N ASN A 17 -1.22 -35.00 -20.58
CA ASN A 17 -0.90 -34.17 -19.42
C ASN A 17 -1.36 -32.69 -19.59
N GLY A 18 -2.01 -32.36 -20.71
CA GLY A 18 -2.47 -31.02 -21.00
C GLY A 18 -3.57 -30.51 -20.07
N THR A 19 -4.33 -31.40 -19.42
CA THR A 19 -5.36 -30.99 -18.46
C THR A 19 -4.71 -30.52 -17.14
N GLY A 20 -3.65 -31.19 -16.70
CA GLY A 20 -2.93 -30.81 -15.48
C GLY A 20 -2.17 -29.49 -15.61
N GLU A 21 -1.61 -29.20 -16.79
CA GLU A 21 -0.95 -27.91 -17.03
C GLU A 21 -1.96 -26.75 -17.14
N LYS A 22 -3.10 -26.97 -17.80
CA LYS A 22 -4.18 -25.97 -17.84
C LYS A 22 -4.73 -25.66 -16.47
N VAL A 23 -4.91 -26.67 -15.63
CA VAL A 23 -5.36 -26.50 -14.24
C VAL A 23 -4.32 -25.76 -13.42
N LYS A 24 -3.05 -26.08 -13.55
CA LYS A 24 -1.95 -25.35 -12.87
C LYS A 24 -1.88 -23.88 -13.33
N GLY A 25 -2.03 -23.64 -14.64
CA GLY A 25 -2.10 -22.28 -15.19
C GLY A 25 -3.27 -21.49 -14.63
N PHE A 26 -4.46 -22.09 -14.58
CA PHE A 26 -5.66 -21.47 -14.00
C PHE A 26 -5.48 -21.12 -12.51
N PHE A 27 -4.92 -22.03 -11.70
CA PHE A 27 -4.63 -21.74 -10.30
C PHE A 27 -3.55 -20.67 -10.13
N ALA A 28 -2.52 -20.66 -10.99
CA ALA A 28 -1.50 -19.62 -10.98
C ALA A 28 -2.08 -18.24 -11.32
N GLU A 29 -2.99 -18.16 -12.32
CA GLU A 29 -3.71 -16.91 -12.63
C GLU A 29 -4.63 -16.47 -11.49
N MET A 30 -5.35 -17.40 -10.85
CA MET A 30 -6.18 -17.07 -9.69
C MET A 30 -5.34 -16.59 -8.52
N GLN A 31 -4.18 -17.19 -8.25
CA GLN A 31 -3.24 -16.71 -7.22
C GLN A 31 -2.64 -15.36 -7.58
N ALA A 32 -2.31 -15.13 -8.85
CA ALA A 32 -1.82 -13.83 -9.31
C ALA A 32 -2.88 -12.74 -9.11
N ARG A 33 -4.14 -13.01 -9.46
CA ARG A 33 -5.26 -12.09 -9.21
C ARG A 33 -5.53 -11.87 -7.73
N ALA A 34 -5.45 -12.91 -6.90
CA ALA A 34 -5.61 -12.80 -5.46
C ALA A 34 -4.48 -11.96 -4.82
N ASN A 35 -3.25 -12.08 -5.31
CA ASN A 35 -2.12 -11.28 -4.88
C ASN A 35 -2.24 -9.82 -5.36
N ASP A 36 -2.78 -9.58 -6.55
CA ASP A 36 -3.03 -8.24 -7.07
C ASP A 36 -4.15 -7.51 -6.29
N GLN A 37 -5.13 -8.26 -5.77
CA GLN A 37 -6.18 -7.76 -4.89
C GLN A 37 -5.76 -7.66 -3.42
N LYS A 38 -4.62 -8.23 -3.05
CA LYS A 38 -4.08 -8.09 -1.70
C LYS A 38 -3.69 -6.63 -1.49
N GLY A 39 -4.31 -6.00 -0.52
CA GLY A 39 -3.96 -4.63 -0.13
C GLY A 39 -2.46 -4.52 0.21
N PRO A 40 -1.92 -3.30 0.29
CA PRO A 40 -0.50 -3.09 0.54
C PRO A 40 -0.05 -3.82 1.79
N GLU A 41 1.10 -4.49 1.71
CA GLU A 41 1.74 -5.14 2.85
C GLU A 41 1.93 -4.15 4.00
N PRO A 42 1.73 -4.58 5.25
CA PRO A 42 1.97 -3.72 6.41
C PRO A 42 3.46 -3.33 6.46
N VAL A 43 3.71 -2.06 6.71
CA VAL A 43 5.05 -1.51 6.85
C VAL A 43 5.44 -1.50 8.33
N ASP A 44 6.64 -1.98 8.65
CA ASP A 44 7.21 -1.91 9.99
C ASP A 44 7.59 -0.46 10.36
N PHE A 45 7.66 -0.17 11.65
CA PHE A 45 7.99 1.16 12.17
C PHE A 45 9.30 1.72 11.59
N VAL A 46 10.39 0.93 11.59
CA VAL A 46 11.69 1.39 11.09
C VAL A 46 11.64 1.69 9.59
N LYS A 47 10.96 0.85 8.82
CA LYS A 47 10.76 1.05 7.38
C LYS A 47 9.90 2.30 7.12
N ALA A 48 8.87 2.52 7.93
CA ALA A 48 8.02 3.72 7.82
C ALA A 48 8.82 5.01 8.07
N ILE A 49 9.73 5.04 9.04
CA ILE A 49 10.60 6.20 9.29
C ILE A 49 11.52 6.45 8.10
N LYS A 50 12.13 5.41 7.53
CA LYS A 50 12.95 5.56 6.31
C LYS A 50 12.15 6.16 5.17
N LEU A 51 10.95 5.65 4.91
CA LEU A 51 10.05 6.15 3.88
C LEU A 51 9.60 7.59 4.17
N PHE A 52 9.38 7.93 5.44
CA PHE A 52 8.99 9.27 5.86
C PHE A 52 10.04 10.32 5.45
N PHE A 53 11.33 10.05 5.70
CA PHE A 53 12.40 10.96 5.29
C PHE A 53 12.70 10.87 3.78
N LEU A 54 12.71 9.68 3.21
CA LEU A 54 12.98 9.49 1.78
C LEU A 54 11.97 10.26 0.91
N TYR A 55 10.72 10.27 1.31
CA TYR A 55 9.62 10.93 0.60
C TYR A 55 9.16 12.22 1.26
N ALA A 56 10.02 12.87 2.07
CA ALA A 56 9.69 14.09 2.81
C ALA A 56 9.21 15.24 1.92
N LEU A 57 9.73 15.35 0.70
CA LEU A 57 9.36 16.39 -0.28
C LEU A 57 8.54 15.82 -1.45
N ASN A 58 8.17 14.56 -1.41
CA ASN A 58 7.39 13.95 -2.47
C ASN A 58 5.90 14.02 -2.16
N PHE A 59 5.21 14.94 -2.79
CA PHE A 59 3.76 15.13 -2.69
C PHE A 59 2.97 14.31 -3.71
N LYS A 60 3.66 13.60 -4.60
CA LYS A 60 3.08 12.71 -5.60
C LYS A 60 3.15 11.26 -5.11
N GLY A 61 2.30 10.41 -5.66
CA GLY A 61 2.26 9.00 -5.27
C GLY A 61 1.28 8.72 -4.14
N ARG A 62 1.40 7.52 -3.55
CA ARG A 62 0.42 6.97 -2.59
C ARG A 62 1.14 6.46 -1.35
N SER A 63 0.45 6.46 -0.21
CA SER A 63 0.96 5.97 1.08
C SER A 63 -0.07 5.07 1.75
N SER A 64 0.32 3.85 2.14
CA SER A 64 -0.58 2.91 2.79
C SER A 64 -0.97 3.35 4.21
N ARG A 65 -1.97 2.68 4.80
CA ARG A 65 -2.38 2.96 6.17
C ARG A 65 -1.25 2.75 7.18
N SER A 66 -0.51 1.65 7.07
CA SER A 66 0.59 1.34 8.00
C SER A 66 1.72 2.36 7.89
N GLU A 67 2.13 2.75 6.66
CA GLU A 67 3.13 3.80 6.44
C GLU A 67 2.67 5.13 7.06
N TYR A 68 1.42 5.51 6.79
CA TYR A 68 0.85 6.75 7.31
C TYR A 68 0.85 6.79 8.84
N TRP A 69 0.31 5.76 9.50
CA TRP A 69 0.17 5.76 10.96
C TRP A 69 1.51 5.72 11.69
N TRP A 70 2.47 4.91 11.22
CA TRP A 70 3.81 4.88 11.80
C TRP A 70 4.58 6.16 11.54
N GLY A 71 4.49 6.72 10.33
CA GLY A 71 5.12 8.00 10.00
C GLY A 71 4.49 9.17 10.76
N TYR A 72 3.17 9.19 10.93
CA TYR A 72 2.46 10.20 11.72
C TYR A 72 2.83 10.13 13.20
N LEU A 73 2.84 8.93 13.79
CA LEU A 73 3.27 8.72 15.17
C LEU A 73 4.71 9.21 15.37
N PHE A 74 5.62 8.83 14.48
CA PHE A 74 7.01 9.33 14.53
C PHE A 74 7.06 10.86 14.44
N ASN A 75 6.32 11.45 13.52
CA ASN A 75 6.29 12.91 13.34
C ASN A 75 5.81 13.64 14.61
N VAL A 76 4.75 13.17 15.25
CA VAL A 76 4.22 13.74 16.49
C VAL A 76 5.25 13.62 17.62
N LEU A 77 5.81 12.43 17.83
CA LEU A 77 6.83 12.20 18.89
C LEU A 77 8.09 13.04 18.66
N ALA A 78 8.61 13.05 17.43
CA ALA A 78 9.80 13.83 17.08
C ALA A 78 9.55 15.34 17.22
N SER A 79 8.42 15.86 16.72
CA SER A 79 8.08 17.26 16.85
C SER A 79 7.94 17.69 18.31
N THR A 80 7.25 16.86 19.12
CA THR A 80 7.12 17.12 20.57
C THR A 80 8.46 17.11 21.28
N ALA A 81 9.33 16.16 21.00
CA ALA A 81 10.67 16.12 21.56
C ALA A 81 11.53 17.34 21.16
N LEU A 82 11.43 17.77 19.90
CA LEU A 82 12.15 18.94 19.41
C LEU A 82 11.69 20.24 20.09
N THR A 83 10.41 20.38 20.44
CA THR A 83 9.93 21.59 21.16
C THR A 83 10.56 21.78 22.53
N MET A 84 11.17 20.73 23.13
CA MET A 84 11.92 20.82 24.38
C MET A 84 13.27 21.55 24.24
N ILE A 85 13.76 21.74 23.01
CA ILE A 85 15.01 22.44 22.72
C ILE A 85 14.70 23.93 22.51
N PRO A 86 15.15 24.83 23.39
CA PRO A 86 14.86 26.26 23.23
C PRO A 86 15.49 26.81 21.93
N VAL A 87 14.81 27.73 21.29
CA VAL A 87 15.21 28.47 20.06
C VAL A 87 15.27 27.59 18.81
N ILE A 88 16.09 26.54 18.78
CA ILE A 88 16.29 25.67 17.59
C ILE A 88 15.12 24.69 17.43
N GLY A 89 14.51 24.25 18.53
CA GLY A 89 13.44 23.27 18.53
C GLY A 89 12.19 23.73 17.77
N GLY A 90 11.83 25.01 17.91
CA GLY A 90 10.72 25.58 17.16
C GLY A 90 10.93 25.57 15.64
N LEU A 91 12.16 25.89 15.19
CA LEU A 91 12.50 25.85 13.75
C LEU A 91 12.50 24.42 13.21
N LEU A 92 13.09 23.46 13.95
CA LEU A 92 13.10 22.05 13.56
C LEU A 92 11.69 21.45 13.59
N GLY A 93 10.87 21.79 14.59
CA GLY A 93 9.48 21.38 14.68
C GLY A 93 8.67 21.89 13.48
N PHE A 94 8.89 23.13 13.07
CA PHE A 94 8.29 23.68 11.86
C PHE A 94 8.74 22.93 10.59
N ALA A 95 10.04 22.60 10.48
CA ALA A 95 10.56 21.82 9.36
C ALA A 95 9.92 20.42 9.27
N MET A 96 9.56 19.81 10.41
CA MET A 96 8.85 18.52 10.46
C MET A 96 7.40 18.58 9.95
N MET A 97 6.81 19.78 9.82
CA MET A 97 5.50 19.91 9.20
C MET A 97 5.51 19.51 7.72
N VAL A 98 6.59 19.77 7.01
CA VAL A 98 6.70 19.49 5.57
C VAL A 98 6.54 17.99 5.27
N PRO A 99 7.33 17.08 5.84
CA PRO A 99 7.13 15.65 5.63
C PRO A 99 5.80 15.14 6.19
N GLY A 100 5.28 15.74 7.28
CA GLY A 100 3.96 15.44 7.82
C GLY A 100 2.83 15.77 6.84
N ILE A 101 2.91 16.89 6.15
CA ILE A 101 1.95 17.25 5.10
C ILE A 101 2.12 16.32 3.89
N ALA A 102 3.35 16.03 3.48
CA ALA A 102 3.62 15.16 2.34
C ALA A 102 3.03 13.76 2.52
N ILE A 103 3.22 13.12 3.69
CA ILE A 103 2.64 11.80 3.96
C ILE A 103 1.11 11.86 4.01
N SER A 104 0.54 12.94 4.54
CA SER A 104 -0.92 13.15 4.61
C SER A 104 -1.52 13.30 3.21
N ILE A 105 -0.91 14.08 2.33
CA ILE A 105 -1.33 14.22 0.92
C ILE A 105 -1.26 12.87 0.21
N ARG A 106 -0.14 12.13 0.34
CA ARG A 106 0.00 10.79 -0.25
C ARG A 106 -1.04 9.81 0.29
N ARG A 107 -1.45 9.98 1.54
CA ARG A 107 -2.54 9.19 2.11
C ARG A 107 -3.89 9.52 1.47
N MET A 108 -4.19 10.79 1.19
CA MET A 108 -5.40 11.17 0.45
C MET A 108 -5.39 10.59 -0.97
N HIS A 109 -4.24 10.62 -1.64
CA HIS A 109 -4.07 10.01 -2.96
C HIS A 109 -4.33 8.50 -2.95
N ASP A 110 -3.94 7.81 -1.89
CA ASP A 110 -4.11 6.36 -1.76
C ASP A 110 -5.58 5.92 -1.69
N ILE A 111 -6.46 6.77 -1.18
CA ILE A 111 -7.91 6.56 -1.16
C ILE A 111 -8.63 7.24 -2.36
N GLY A 112 -7.88 7.66 -3.38
CA GLY A 112 -8.42 8.27 -4.60
C GLY A 112 -8.88 9.72 -4.44
N LYS A 113 -8.50 10.38 -3.34
CA LYS A 113 -8.87 11.79 -3.07
C LYS A 113 -7.70 12.73 -3.34
N SER A 114 -8.01 13.96 -3.72
CA SER A 114 -7.02 15.03 -3.86
C SER A 114 -6.47 15.45 -2.50
N GLY A 115 -5.20 15.87 -2.44
CA GLY A 115 -4.58 16.45 -1.23
C GLY A 115 -5.32 17.67 -0.68
N TRP A 116 -6.10 18.38 -1.49
CA TRP A 116 -6.93 19.48 -1.04
C TRP A 116 -7.97 19.10 0.01
N HIS A 117 -8.35 17.82 0.11
CA HIS A 117 -9.24 17.34 1.17
C HIS A 117 -8.65 17.48 2.58
N LEU A 118 -7.33 17.67 2.71
CA LEU A 118 -6.71 17.99 4.01
C LEU A 118 -7.18 19.34 4.56
N LEU A 119 -7.55 20.29 3.69
CA LEU A 119 -8.08 21.58 4.13
C LEU A 119 -9.43 21.44 4.85
N MET A 120 -10.15 20.34 4.65
CA MET A 120 -11.33 20.03 5.45
C MET A 120 -10.99 19.90 6.94
N GLY A 121 -9.73 19.55 7.27
CA GLY A 121 -9.23 19.53 8.65
C GLY A 121 -9.29 20.87 9.36
N MET A 122 -9.41 21.98 8.63
CA MET A 122 -9.55 23.33 9.20
C MET A 122 -10.97 23.63 9.71
N ILE A 123 -11.96 22.81 9.37
CA ILE A 123 -13.32 22.98 9.88
C ILE A 123 -13.32 22.61 11.37
N PRO A 124 -13.67 23.55 12.27
CA PRO A 124 -13.66 23.26 13.70
C PRO A 124 -14.62 22.11 14.03
N LEU A 125 -14.18 21.22 14.91
CA LEU A 125 -14.86 20.01 15.38
C LEU A 125 -15.03 18.92 14.31
N ALA A 126 -15.60 19.21 13.16
CA ALA A 126 -15.86 18.23 12.10
C ALA A 126 -14.58 17.85 11.33
N GLY A 127 -13.67 18.81 11.11
CA GLY A 127 -12.50 18.64 10.26
C GLY A 127 -11.56 17.51 10.71
N PRO A 128 -11.11 17.50 11.96
CA PRO A 128 -10.25 16.40 12.46
C PRO A 128 -10.90 15.04 12.34
N ILE A 129 -12.22 14.94 12.56
CA ILE A 129 -12.96 13.67 12.42
C ILE A 129 -12.98 13.21 10.97
N ILE A 130 -13.23 14.11 10.02
CA ILE A 130 -13.25 13.81 8.59
C ILE A 130 -11.87 13.31 8.14
N VAL A 131 -10.80 14.01 8.51
CA VAL A 131 -9.42 13.62 8.18
C VAL A 131 -9.06 12.27 8.81
N LEU A 132 -9.47 12.03 10.04
CA LEU A 132 -9.28 10.76 10.73
C LEU A 132 -9.99 9.61 9.99
N VAL A 133 -11.25 9.79 9.58
CA VAL A 133 -11.99 8.80 8.79
C VAL A 133 -11.27 8.50 7.48
N TYR A 134 -10.77 9.50 6.78
CA TYR A 134 -9.98 9.32 5.56
C TYR A 134 -8.67 8.57 5.82
N ALA A 135 -7.98 8.87 6.90
CA ALA A 135 -6.76 8.17 7.29
C ALA A 135 -7.02 6.67 7.60
N CYS A 136 -8.18 6.34 8.15
CA CYS A 136 -8.59 4.97 8.47
C CYS A 136 -9.19 4.20 7.27
N THR A 137 -9.63 4.89 6.22
CA THR A 137 -10.24 4.26 5.03
C THR A 137 -9.28 3.24 4.39
N ALA A 138 -9.77 2.17 3.82
CA ALA A 138 -8.93 1.17 3.14
C ALA A 138 -8.23 1.77 1.91
N SER A 139 -6.99 1.33 1.67
CA SER A 139 -6.24 1.67 0.45
C SER A 139 -6.92 1.09 -0.79
N GLN A 140 -6.91 1.83 -1.89
CA GLN A 140 -7.37 1.29 -3.18
C GLN A 140 -6.36 0.24 -3.69
N THR A 141 -6.86 -0.92 -4.04
CA THR A 141 -6.05 -2.04 -4.57
C THR A 141 -5.70 -1.86 -6.04
N GLU A 142 -6.42 -1.02 -6.76
CA GLU A 142 -6.19 -0.72 -8.17
C GLU A 142 -5.37 0.55 -8.34
N ALA A 143 -4.78 0.71 -9.53
CA ALA A 143 -4.15 1.96 -9.93
C ALA A 143 -5.21 3.07 -10.02
N ASN A 144 -4.85 4.26 -9.55
CA ASN A 144 -5.70 5.42 -9.65
C ASN A 144 -4.95 6.58 -10.33
N GLN A 145 -5.57 7.75 -10.43
CA GLN A 145 -4.97 8.95 -11.06
C GLN A 145 -3.63 9.39 -10.44
N TRP A 146 -3.28 8.88 -9.25
CA TRP A 146 -2.06 9.22 -8.50
C TRP A 146 -0.97 8.16 -8.62
N GLY A 147 -1.25 7.05 -9.31
CA GLY A 147 -0.29 6.00 -9.57
C GLY A 147 -0.79 4.58 -9.24
N PRO A 148 0.09 3.59 -9.40
CA PRO A 148 -0.23 2.20 -9.10
C PRO A 148 -0.52 2.00 -7.61
N ALA A 149 -1.14 0.87 -7.27
CA ALA A 149 -1.34 0.47 -5.88
C ALA A 149 0.01 0.38 -5.15
N VAL A 150 0.01 0.78 -3.88
CA VAL A 150 1.25 0.79 -3.08
C VAL A 150 1.73 -0.62 -2.84
N GLN A 151 2.97 -0.93 -3.25
CA GLN A 151 3.65 -2.19 -3.01
C GLN A 151 5.04 -1.91 -2.44
N TYR A 152 5.38 -2.52 -1.31
CA TYR A 152 6.66 -2.30 -0.61
C TYR A 152 7.64 -3.48 -0.76
N THR A 153 7.44 -4.33 -1.76
CA THR A 153 8.16 -5.59 -1.91
C THR A 153 9.67 -5.42 -2.15
N ASN A 154 10.12 -4.24 -2.59
CA ASN A 154 11.48 -4.00 -3.09
C ASN A 154 12.27 -2.89 -2.36
N LEU A 155 11.98 -2.63 -1.07
CA LEU A 155 12.71 -1.63 -0.27
C LEU A 155 13.43 -2.25 0.91
#